data_4f16ad41e54c22a392f30b00760d684c
#
_entry.id   4f16ad41e54c22a392f30b00760d684c
#
_cell.length_a   1.000
_cell.length_b   1.000
_cell.length_c   1.000
_cell.angle_alpha   90.00
_cell.angle_beta   90.00
_cell.angle_gamma   90.00
#
_symmetry.space_group_name_H-M   'P 1'
#
loop_
_entity.id
_entity.type
_entity.pdbx_description
1 polymer ?
#
loop_
_entity_poly.entity_id
_entity_poly.type
_entity_poly.pdbx_seq_one_letter_code
_entity_poly.pdbx_strand_id
1 'polypeptide(L)'
;MGDDEGHTTRTLLLSEKVPSLLLVSRGSQGNIDPQTVDVTTGVSTIKAFNVSNVTTSAYQHAKDGLLLGWGLRNSVGVGEDPITGAIYSVENSVDNIQRSGKTFNQNNPGEEMNFHGYLNGTQSSVTGKNFGYPSCFAAWGVAEIPDNNGLHVGSNFAIGDQNATVNDTFCRNDRVAPRLTFDAHMAPLDIKFNTNGTAAWVTMHGSW
;
A
#
# COMPACT_ATOMS: atom_id res chain seq x y z
N MET A 1 13.22 -4.25 -13.51
CA MET A 1 12.39 -4.92 -12.49
C MET A 1 12.52 -6.41 -12.72
N GLY A 2 12.66 -7.19 -11.66
CA GLY A 2 12.81 -8.65 -11.78
C GLY A 2 11.53 -9.31 -12.30
N ASP A 3 11.70 -10.54 -12.75
CA ASP A 3 10.62 -11.43 -13.12
C ASP A 3 10.18 -12.12 -11.81
N ASP A 4 9.14 -11.59 -11.19
CA ASP A 4 8.67 -12.07 -9.88
C ASP A 4 7.51 -13.04 -10.10
N GLU A 5 7.56 -14.21 -9.50
CA GLU A 5 6.51 -15.23 -9.58
C GLU A 5 5.22 -14.83 -8.80
N GLY A 6 5.25 -13.72 -8.06
CA GLY A 6 4.14 -13.23 -7.25
C GLY A 6 3.25 -12.20 -7.96
N HIS A 7 3.12 -11.02 -7.35
CA HIS A 7 2.34 -9.93 -7.92
C HIS A 7 3.07 -9.28 -9.09
N THR A 8 2.66 -9.60 -10.30
CA THR A 8 3.32 -9.18 -11.55
C THR A 8 2.86 -7.83 -12.07
N THR A 9 1.73 -7.31 -11.60
CA THR A 9 1.22 -5.99 -12.00
C THR A 9 2.21 -4.88 -11.64
N ARG A 10 2.42 -3.97 -12.60
CA ARG A 10 3.22 -2.76 -12.43
C ARG A 10 2.40 -1.59 -12.96
N THR A 11 1.71 -0.90 -12.06
CA THR A 11 0.88 0.25 -12.44
C THR A 11 1.77 1.45 -12.72
N LEU A 12 1.50 2.11 -13.83
CA LEU A 12 2.19 3.31 -14.28
C LEU A 12 1.19 4.47 -14.28
N LEU A 13 1.55 5.57 -13.61
CA LEU A 13 0.77 6.80 -13.60
C LEU A 13 1.69 7.99 -13.91
N LEU A 14 1.48 8.65 -15.03
CA LEU A 14 2.12 9.94 -15.30
C LEU A 14 1.38 11.01 -14.49
N SER A 15 2.10 11.77 -13.67
CA SER A 15 1.50 12.82 -12.86
C SER A 15 0.95 13.95 -13.74
N GLU A 16 -0.28 14.36 -13.48
CA GLU A 16 -0.89 15.53 -14.14
C GLU A 16 -0.36 16.84 -13.58
N LYS A 17 -0.07 16.89 -12.28
CA LYS A 17 0.46 18.09 -11.61
C LYS A 17 1.96 18.29 -11.81
N VAL A 18 2.70 17.22 -12.02
CA VAL A 18 4.14 17.26 -12.29
C VAL A 18 4.45 16.34 -13.47
N PRO A 19 4.15 16.74 -14.71
CA PRO A 19 4.20 15.88 -15.90
C PRO A 19 5.58 15.27 -16.23
N SER A 20 6.62 15.69 -15.51
CA SER A 20 7.94 15.08 -15.58
C SER A 20 8.07 13.83 -14.70
N LEU A 21 7.10 13.49 -13.86
CA LEU A 21 7.18 12.37 -12.92
C LEU A 21 6.22 11.25 -13.33
N LEU A 22 6.80 10.05 -13.51
CA LEU A 22 6.09 8.80 -13.70
C LEU A 22 6.12 8.00 -12.40
N LEU A 23 4.95 7.69 -11.85
CA LEU A 23 4.80 6.80 -10.71
C LEU A 23 4.80 5.36 -11.20
N VAL A 24 5.45 4.50 -10.41
CA VAL A 24 5.51 3.06 -10.65
C VAL A 24 5.22 2.34 -9.33
N SER A 25 4.19 1.52 -9.31
CA SER A 25 3.94 0.60 -8.20
C SER A 25 4.61 -0.75 -8.46
N ARG A 26 5.05 -1.40 -7.40
CA ARG A 26 5.58 -2.77 -7.42
C ARG A 26 5.10 -3.53 -6.18
N GLY A 27 4.33 -4.59 -6.37
CA GLY A 27 3.88 -5.47 -5.29
C GLY A 27 4.95 -6.43 -4.79
N SER A 28 4.59 -7.25 -3.80
CA SER A 28 5.42 -8.31 -3.22
C SER A 28 5.56 -9.51 -4.15
N GLN A 29 6.51 -10.38 -3.83
CA GLN A 29 6.74 -11.63 -4.58
C GLN A 29 5.80 -12.77 -4.15
N GLY A 30 5.00 -12.58 -3.12
CA GLY A 30 4.07 -13.59 -2.63
C GLY A 30 3.09 -13.05 -1.60
N ASN A 31 2.27 -13.95 -1.04
CA ASN A 31 1.25 -13.58 -0.06
C ASN A 31 1.86 -12.90 1.17
N ILE A 32 2.89 -13.50 1.76
CA ILE A 32 3.77 -12.91 2.78
C ILE A 32 5.20 -12.97 2.25
N ASP A 33 5.80 -11.83 2.02
CA ASP A 33 7.13 -11.71 1.44
C ASP A 33 8.10 -11.07 2.43
N PRO A 34 9.04 -11.86 3.01
CA PRO A 34 9.99 -11.34 4.01
C PRO A 34 11.00 -10.32 3.44
N GLN A 35 11.20 -10.26 2.13
CA GLN A 35 12.10 -9.28 1.54
C GLN A 35 11.61 -7.84 1.71
N THR A 36 10.30 -7.66 1.91
CA THR A 36 9.67 -6.34 2.00
C THR A 36 9.95 -5.60 3.32
N VAL A 37 10.59 -6.26 4.29
CA VAL A 37 11.08 -5.59 5.51
C VAL A 37 12.29 -4.69 5.23
N ASP A 38 12.95 -4.88 4.09
CA ASP A 38 14.06 -4.07 3.63
C ASP A 38 13.64 -3.25 2.41
N VAL A 39 13.43 -1.96 2.60
CA VAL A 39 13.03 -1.02 1.55
C VAL A 39 14.02 -0.95 0.38
N THR A 40 15.29 -1.30 0.59
CA THR A 40 16.33 -1.26 -0.44
C THR A 40 16.15 -2.32 -1.54
N THR A 41 15.33 -3.35 -1.29
CA THR A 41 14.94 -4.34 -2.31
C THR A 41 14.07 -3.74 -3.41
N GLY A 42 13.37 -2.64 -3.12
CA GLY A 42 12.41 -2.00 -4.02
C GLY A 42 11.12 -2.81 -4.23
N VAL A 43 10.93 -3.90 -3.48
CA VAL A 43 9.69 -4.69 -3.49
C VAL A 43 8.66 -4.02 -2.59
N SER A 44 7.37 -4.16 -2.90
CA SER A 44 6.28 -3.57 -2.11
C SER A 44 6.42 -2.06 -1.93
N THR A 45 6.67 -1.35 -3.04
CA THR A 45 6.93 0.09 -3.07
C THR A 45 6.15 0.82 -4.15
N ILE A 46 5.88 2.09 -3.90
CA ILE A 46 5.49 3.06 -4.93
C ILE A 46 6.58 4.12 -5.02
N LYS A 47 7.11 4.34 -6.24
CA LYS A 47 8.16 5.32 -6.50
C LYS A 47 7.81 6.20 -7.70
N ALA A 48 8.33 7.43 -7.70
CA ALA A 48 8.22 8.36 -8.81
C ALA A 48 9.59 8.59 -9.48
N PHE A 49 9.61 8.58 -10.81
CA PHE A 49 10.81 8.71 -11.65
C PHE A 49 10.70 9.91 -12.55
N ASN A 50 11.76 10.69 -12.68
CA ASN A 50 11.79 11.84 -13.58
C ASN A 50 12.02 11.39 -15.02
N VAL A 51 10.96 11.49 -15.85
CA VAL A 51 11.00 11.08 -17.26
C VAL A 51 11.39 12.20 -18.22
N SER A 52 11.57 13.46 -17.74
CA SER A 52 12.06 14.56 -18.59
C SER A 52 13.57 14.46 -18.83
N ASN A 53 14.30 13.75 -17.98
CA ASN A 53 15.75 13.56 -18.05
C ASN A 53 16.13 12.10 -18.38
N VAL A 54 15.35 11.44 -19.22
CA VAL A 54 15.65 10.07 -19.64
C VAL A 54 16.99 10.07 -20.36
N THR A 55 17.95 9.38 -19.77
CA THR A 55 19.30 9.18 -20.31
C THR A 55 19.37 7.85 -21.07
N THR A 56 20.54 7.53 -21.62
CA THR A 56 20.80 6.21 -22.22
C THR A 56 20.80 5.06 -21.21
N SER A 57 20.82 5.35 -19.91
CA SER A 57 20.79 4.37 -18.83
C SER A 57 19.39 4.23 -18.25
N ALA A 58 18.91 3.00 -18.16
CA ALA A 58 17.62 2.72 -17.54
C ALA A 58 17.66 2.94 -16.01
N TYR A 59 16.57 3.46 -15.45
CA TYR A 59 16.39 3.51 -14.00
C TYR A 59 16.35 2.10 -13.39
N GLN A 60 17.00 1.94 -12.26
CA GLN A 60 16.93 0.74 -11.43
C GLN A 60 15.91 0.97 -10.30
N HIS A 61 14.75 0.34 -10.40
CA HIS A 61 13.63 0.58 -9.47
C HIS A 61 14.03 0.44 -7.99
N ALA A 62 14.91 -0.50 -7.64
CA ALA A 62 15.35 -0.68 -6.26
C ALA A 62 16.16 0.52 -5.74
N LYS A 63 16.98 1.14 -6.59
CA LYS A 63 17.94 2.19 -6.20
C LYS A 63 17.48 3.60 -6.48
N ASP A 64 16.80 3.77 -7.62
CA ASP A 64 16.45 5.09 -8.15
C ASP A 64 15.02 5.49 -7.79
N GLY A 65 14.69 6.75 -8.07
CA GLY A 65 13.36 7.31 -7.89
C GLY A 65 13.08 7.84 -6.49
N LEU A 66 12.08 8.72 -6.42
CA LEU A 66 11.54 9.25 -5.17
C LEU A 66 10.61 8.21 -4.54
N LEU A 67 10.91 7.74 -3.34
CA LEU A 67 10.06 6.81 -2.60
C LEU A 67 8.82 7.56 -2.09
N LEU A 68 7.63 7.10 -2.49
CA LEU A 68 6.35 7.61 -1.98
C LEU A 68 5.79 6.77 -0.84
N GLY A 69 6.03 5.45 -0.85
CA GLY A 69 5.63 4.54 0.20
C GLY A 69 6.20 3.15 0.00
N TRP A 70 6.27 2.38 1.08
CA TRP A 70 6.72 0.99 1.12
C TRP A 70 5.96 0.18 2.17
N GLY A 71 6.19 -1.13 2.22
CA GLY A 71 5.35 -1.98 3.05
C GLY A 71 3.92 -2.04 2.52
N LEU A 72 3.78 -2.11 1.20
CA LEU A 72 2.54 -2.14 0.42
C LEU A 72 2.48 -3.49 -0.30
N ARG A 73 1.58 -4.39 0.11
CA ARG A 73 1.56 -5.76 -0.43
C ARG A 73 1.39 -5.79 -1.94
N ASN A 74 0.32 -5.19 -2.44
CA ASN A 74 0.05 -5.13 -3.88
C ASN A 74 -0.87 -3.95 -4.23
N SER A 75 -0.28 -2.77 -4.32
CA SER A 75 -1.00 -1.55 -4.74
C SER A 75 -1.21 -1.57 -6.25
N VAL A 76 -2.33 -2.14 -6.70
CA VAL A 76 -2.67 -2.28 -8.13
C VAL A 76 -3.15 -0.95 -8.71
N GLY A 77 -4.06 -0.24 -8.03
CA GLY A 77 -4.52 1.07 -8.45
C GLY A 77 -3.68 2.20 -7.86
N VAL A 78 -3.29 3.16 -8.69
CA VAL A 78 -2.64 4.41 -8.27
C VAL A 78 -3.33 5.58 -8.96
N GLY A 79 -3.74 6.60 -8.20
CA GLY A 79 -4.44 7.77 -8.68
C GLY A 79 -3.91 9.07 -8.11
N GLU A 80 -4.03 10.15 -8.89
CA GLU A 80 -3.71 11.52 -8.48
C GLU A 80 -5.00 12.35 -8.42
N ASP A 81 -5.24 13.03 -7.30
CA ASP A 81 -6.31 14.01 -7.19
C ASP A 81 -5.99 15.20 -8.12
N PRO A 82 -6.85 15.48 -9.12
CA PRO A 82 -6.56 16.48 -10.13
C PRO A 82 -6.56 17.92 -9.60
N ILE A 83 -7.07 18.16 -8.40
CA ILE A 83 -7.09 19.50 -7.79
C ILE A 83 -5.87 19.71 -6.90
N THR A 84 -5.62 18.79 -5.98
CA THR A 84 -4.59 18.95 -4.96
C THR A 84 -3.24 18.35 -5.36
N GLY A 85 -3.23 17.39 -6.31
CA GLY A 85 -2.06 16.58 -6.64
C GLY A 85 -1.73 15.53 -5.57
N ALA A 86 -2.69 15.24 -4.70
CA ALA A 86 -2.54 14.18 -3.71
C ALA A 86 -2.51 12.80 -4.38
N ILE A 87 -1.53 11.98 -4.00
CA ILE A 87 -1.35 10.63 -4.54
C ILE A 87 -2.00 9.61 -3.62
N TYR A 88 -2.81 8.74 -4.21
CA TYR A 88 -3.46 7.64 -3.52
C TYR A 88 -3.17 6.32 -4.23
N SER A 89 -3.19 5.23 -3.46
CA SER A 89 -3.25 3.87 -4.00
C SER A 89 -4.39 3.08 -3.39
N VAL A 90 -4.81 2.04 -4.09
CA VAL A 90 -5.67 0.99 -3.55
C VAL A 90 -4.92 -0.33 -3.58
N GLU A 91 -4.98 -1.07 -2.48
CA GLU A 91 -4.10 -2.19 -2.19
C GLU A 91 -4.89 -3.46 -1.92
N ASN A 92 -4.43 -4.54 -2.55
CA ASN A 92 -4.89 -5.90 -2.27
C ASN A 92 -4.14 -6.45 -1.06
N SER A 93 -4.89 -6.74 -0.01
CA SER A 93 -4.37 -7.21 1.26
C SER A 93 -4.02 -8.71 1.25
N VAL A 94 -3.59 -9.23 2.38
CA VAL A 94 -3.08 -10.60 2.54
C VAL A 94 -4.21 -11.61 2.73
N ASP A 95 -3.97 -12.84 2.31
CA ASP A 95 -4.85 -13.99 2.54
C ASP A 95 -4.29 -14.92 3.62
N ASN A 96 -5.16 -15.78 4.16
CA ASN A 96 -4.80 -16.88 5.07
C ASN A 96 -4.03 -16.43 6.32
N ILE A 97 -4.50 -15.34 6.95
CA ILE A 97 -3.88 -14.82 8.16
C ILE A 97 -4.23 -15.59 9.40
N GLN A 98 -3.27 -15.62 10.32
CA GLN A 98 -3.41 -16.21 11.65
C GLN A 98 -2.88 -15.26 12.72
N ARG A 99 -3.41 -15.38 13.93
CA ARG A 99 -2.90 -14.71 15.12
C ARG A 99 -3.19 -15.57 16.34
N SER A 100 -2.19 -15.76 17.21
CA SER A 100 -2.31 -16.61 18.38
C SER A 100 -2.86 -18.01 18.06
N GLY A 101 -2.39 -18.61 16.96
CA GLY A 101 -2.82 -19.93 16.49
C GLY A 101 -4.25 -20.03 15.95
N LYS A 102 -4.96 -18.91 15.80
CA LYS A 102 -6.32 -18.87 15.23
C LYS A 102 -6.32 -18.24 13.85
N THR A 103 -7.00 -18.85 12.90
CA THR A 103 -7.28 -18.31 11.57
C THR A 103 -8.53 -17.41 11.66
N PHE A 104 -8.49 -16.24 11.02
CA PHE A 104 -9.59 -15.26 11.02
C PHE A 104 -9.65 -14.44 9.71
N ASN A 105 -9.31 -15.07 8.61
CA ASN A 105 -9.17 -14.40 7.31
C ASN A 105 -10.50 -14.18 6.55
N GLN A 106 -11.64 -14.62 7.06
CA GLN A 106 -12.91 -14.50 6.32
C GLN A 106 -13.33 -13.03 6.14
N ASN A 107 -13.18 -12.21 7.18
CA ASN A 107 -13.50 -10.79 7.15
C ASN A 107 -12.28 -9.91 7.53
N ASN A 108 -11.08 -10.42 7.29
CA ASN A 108 -9.83 -9.72 7.59
C ASN A 108 -8.67 -10.19 6.71
N PRO A 109 -7.68 -9.33 6.50
CA PRO A 109 -7.72 -7.90 6.80
C PRO A 109 -8.56 -7.15 5.78
N GLY A 110 -8.88 -5.90 6.07
CA GLY A 110 -9.52 -5.02 5.08
C GLY A 110 -8.55 -4.66 3.95
N GLU A 111 -9.13 -4.34 2.80
CA GLU A 111 -8.39 -3.71 1.70
C GLU A 111 -8.18 -2.23 2.00
N GLU A 112 -7.15 -1.62 1.43
CA GLU A 112 -6.71 -0.30 1.84
C GLU A 112 -6.73 0.71 0.70
N MET A 113 -7.22 1.92 0.99
CA MET A 113 -6.87 3.11 0.24
C MET A 113 -5.84 3.91 1.03
N ASN A 114 -4.66 4.08 0.47
CA ASN A 114 -3.51 4.71 1.10
C ASN A 114 -3.22 6.08 0.49
N PHE A 115 -2.88 7.07 1.33
CA PHE A 115 -2.44 8.40 0.92
C PHE A 115 -0.92 8.50 1.02
N HIS A 116 -0.25 8.92 -0.05
CA HIS A 116 1.21 8.95 -0.17
C HIS A 116 1.84 10.34 -0.14
N GLY A 117 1.02 11.38 0.08
CA GLY A 117 1.50 12.77 -0.02
C GLY A 117 1.37 13.34 -1.43
N TYR A 118 2.32 14.18 -1.81
CA TYR A 118 2.25 15.02 -3.02
C TYR A 118 3.56 14.94 -3.80
N LEU A 119 3.47 15.18 -5.13
CA LEU A 119 4.65 15.30 -5.99
C LEU A 119 5.05 16.76 -6.26
N ASN A 120 4.19 17.71 -5.97
CA ASN A 120 4.34 19.15 -6.26
C ASN A 120 5.18 19.91 -5.23
N GLY A 121 5.89 19.22 -4.34
CA GLY A 121 6.70 19.85 -3.29
C GLY A 121 5.96 20.16 -1.99
N THR A 122 4.64 19.95 -1.94
CA THR A 122 3.89 20.06 -0.69
C THR A 122 4.38 19.01 0.32
N GLN A 123 4.72 19.45 1.51
CA GLN A 123 5.23 18.56 2.56
C GLN A 123 4.12 17.65 3.09
N SER A 124 4.49 16.39 3.32
CA SER A 124 3.59 15.40 3.92
C SER A 124 4.38 14.50 4.88
N SER A 125 3.80 14.22 6.03
CA SER A 125 4.40 13.35 7.05
C SER A 125 4.40 11.86 6.65
N VAL A 126 3.63 11.48 5.64
CA VAL A 126 3.48 10.07 5.22
C VAL A 126 4.35 9.70 4.02
N THR A 127 4.86 10.67 3.24
CA THR A 127 5.69 10.39 2.06
C THR A 127 6.93 9.60 2.44
N GLY A 128 7.15 8.48 1.75
CA GLY A 128 8.28 7.57 1.97
C GLY A 128 8.18 6.70 3.23
N LYS A 129 7.04 6.71 3.91
CA LYS A 129 6.83 5.91 5.13
C LYS A 129 6.41 4.48 4.81
N ASN A 130 6.44 3.64 5.87
CA ASN A 130 6.01 2.25 5.83
C ASN A 130 4.51 2.13 6.16
N PHE A 131 3.77 1.44 5.30
CA PHE A 131 2.32 1.23 5.41
C PHE A 131 1.92 -0.07 6.10
N GLY A 132 2.87 -0.93 6.48
CA GLY A 132 2.59 -2.03 7.41
C GLY A 132 3.01 -3.42 6.95
N TYR A 133 2.80 -3.76 5.68
CA TYR A 133 3.14 -5.07 5.15
C TYR A 133 4.64 -5.39 5.34
N PRO A 134 5.05 -6.60 5.75
CA PRO A 134 4.25 -7.82 5.81
C PRO A 134 3.67 -8.16 7.20
N SER A 135 3.79 -7.30 8.19
CA SER A 135 3.47 -7.64 9.58
C SER A 135 2.22 -6.95 10.13
N CYS A 136 1.87 -5.78 9.57
CA CYS A 136 0.75 -4.94 10.03
C CYS A 136 -0.25 -4.75 8.90
N PHE A 137 -1.54 -4.81 9.24
CA PHE A 137 -2.66 -4.74 8.29
C PHE A 137 -3.83 -3.97 8.88
N ALA A 138 -4.73 -3.49 8.03
CA ALA A 138 -5.95 -2.80 8.47
C ALA A 138 -7.01 -3.79 8.98
N ALA A 139 -7.58 -3.52 10.14
CA ALA A 139 -8.68 -4.31 10.68
C ALA A 139 -10.00 -3.97 9.96
N TRP A 140 -10.80 -5.01 9.65
CA TRP A 140 -12.17 -4.87 9.14
C TRP A 140 -13.16 -5.57 10.07
N GLY A 141 -13.24 -6.89 10.07
CA GLY A 141 -14.06 -7.69 10.98
C GLY A 141 -13.45 -7.76 12.37
N VAL A 142 -13.42 -6.65 13.09
CA VAL A 142 -12.69 -6.48 14.36
C VAL A 142 -13.02 -7.56 15.39
N ALA A 143 -14.30 -7.98 15.48
CA ALA A 143 -14.75 -8.99 16.45
C ALA A 143 -14.11 -10.38 16.24
N GLU A 144 -13.60 -10.65 15.04
CA GLU A 144 -12.97 -11.93 14.70
C GLU A 144 -11.47 -11.96 15.02
N ILE A 145 -10.85 -10.78 15.18
CA ILE A 145 -9.43 -10.66 15.47
C ILE A 145 -9.16 -11.11 16.92
N PRO A 146 -8.34 -12.14 17.16
CA PRO A 146 -7.98 -12.52 18.51
C PRO A 146 -7.30 -11.36 19.26
N ASP A 147 -7.62 -11.18 20.53
CA ASP A 147 -7.04 -10.12 21.39
C ASP A 147 -7.18 -8.71 20.79
N ASN A 148 -8.39 -8.39 20.32
CA ASN A 148 -8.72 -7.18 19.56
C ASN A 148 -8.90 -5.90 20.40
N ASN A 149 -8.41 -5.87 21.65
CA ASN A 149 -8.59 -4.76 22.57
C ASN A 149 -8.08 -3.42 21.98
N GLY A 150 -8.97 -2.45 21.88
CA GLY A 150 -8.67 -1.11 21.36
C GLY A 150 -8.54 -1.04 19.83
N LEU A 151 -8.86 -2.10 19.09
CA LEU A 151 -8.97 -2.07 17.64
C LEU A 151 -10.34 -1.54 17.21
N HIS A 152 -10.37 -0.87 16.08
CA HIS A 152 -11.57 -0.45 15.34
C HIS A 152 -11.29 -0.62 13.83
N VAL A 153 -12.31 -0.54 13.02
CA VAL A 153 -12.14 -0.61 11.56
C VAL A 153 -11.12 0.42 11.09
N GLY A 154 -10.13 -0.03 10.30
CA GLY A 154 -9.01 0.80 9.83
C GLY A 154 -7.84 0.91 10.81
N SER A 155 -7.93 0.35 12.02
CA SER A 155 -6.76 0.26 12.90
C SER A 155 -5.74 -0.70 12.33
N ASN A 156 -4.47 -0.29 12.32
CA ASN A 156 -3.39 -1.23 12.04
C ASN A 156 -3.22 -2.22 13.19
N PHE A 157 -3.16 -3.51 12.86
CA PHE A 157 -2.94 -4.61 13.80
C PHE A 157 -1.87 -5.57 13.29
N ALA A 158 -1.21 -6.28 14.21
CA ALA A 158 -0.19 -7.27 13.89
C ALA A 158 -0.81 -8.64 13.63
N ILE A 159 -0.31 -9.38 12.64
CA ILE A 159 -0.60 -10.81 12.44
C ILE A 159 0.46 -11.71 13.11
N GLY A 160 0.20 -13.02 13.14
CA GLY A 160 1.09 -14.00 13.74
C GLY A 160 1.13 -13.90 15.27
N ASP A 161 2.23 -14.36 15.86
CA ASP A 161 2.48 -14.25 17.29
C ASP A 161 3.08 -12.89 17.62
N GLN A 162 2.35 -12.11 18.39
CA GLN A 162 2.85 -10.81 18.84
C GLN A 162 4.02 -10.97 19.81
N ASN A 163 4.96 -10.04 19.74
CA ASN A 163 6.13 -10.01 20.59
C ASN A 163 6.47 -8.57 21.02
N ALA A 164 7.57 -8.37 21.71
CA ALA A 164 7.99 -7.06 22.19
C ALA A 164 8.28 -6.05 21.05
N THR A 165 8.64 -6.55 19.86
CA THR A 165 9.02 -5.72 18.71
C THR A 165 7.86 -5.51 17.73
N VAL A 166 7.11 -6.58 17.44
CA VAL A 166 5.97 -6.52 16.50
C VAL A 166 4.70 -6.87 17.25
N ASN A 167 3.84 -5.88 17.43
CA ASN A 167 2.56 -5.97 18.12
C ASN A 167 1.62 -4.84 17.63
N ASP A 168 0.38 -4.82 18.14
CA ASP A 168 -0.60 -3.82 17.72
C ASP A 168 -0.19 -2.38 18.05
N THR A 169 0.53 -2.17 19.15
CA THR A 169 1.03 -0.83 19.50
C THR A 169 2.06 -0.35 18.49
N PHE A 170 2.99 -1.22 18.12
CA PHE A 170 3.95 -0.96 17.04
C PHE A 170 3.23 -0.66 15.71
N CYS A 171 2.25 -1.48 15.33
CA CYS A 171 1.52 -1.27 14.07
C CYS A 171 0.77 0.07 14.05
N ARG A 172 0.17 0.48 15.16
CA ARG A 172 -0.55 1.77 15.25
C ARG A 172 0.37 3.00 15.30
N ASN A 173 1.55 2.87 15.92
CA ASN A 173 2.41 4.02 16.17
C ASN A 173 3.47 4.23 15.07
N ASP A 174 3.97 3.13 14.49
CA ASP A 174 5.14 3.15 13.61
C ASP A 174 4.79 2.86 12.14
N ARG A 175 3.52 2.59 11.84
CA ARG A 175 3.04 2.36 10.48
C ARG A 175 1.96 3.36 10.11
N VAL A 176 1.91 3.72 8.82
CA VAL A 176 0.87 4.60 8.31
C VAL A 176 -0.43 3.81 8.24
N ALA A 177 -1.47 4.33 8.87
CA ALA A 177 -2.81 3.76 8.73
C ALA A 177 -3.43 4.13 7.38
N PRO A 178 -4.32 3.28 6.81
CA PRO A 178 -5.02 3.59 5.58
C PRO A 178 -5.89 4.86 5.74
N ARG A 179 -6.07 5.57 4.64
CA ARG A 179 -7.00 6.70 4.56
C ARG A 179 -8.45 6.24 4.59
N LEU A 180 -8.71 5.08 4.00
CA LEU A 180 -9.99 4.38 3.99
C LEU A 180 -9.72 2.88 3.96
N THR A 181 -10.56 2.11 4.66
CA THR A 181 -10.51 0.65 4.66
C THR A 181 -11.79 0.13 4.02
N PHE A 182 -11.66 -0.82 3.11
CA PHE A 182 -12.76 -1.53 2.45
C PHE A 182 -12.95 -2.91 3.07
N ASP A 183 -14.04 -3.59 2.70
CA ASP A 183 -14.27 -4.99 3.05
C ASP A 183 -13.07 -5.86 2.66
N ALA A 184 -12.85 -6.92 3.43
CA ALA A 184 -11.89 -7.94 3.08
C ALA A 184 -12.25 -8.59 1.73
N HIS A 185 -11.23 -9.01 0.98
CA HIS A 185 -11.37 -9.76 -0.28
C HIS A 185 -12.09 -9.02 -1.42
N MET A 186 -12.16 -7.70 -1.35
CA MET A 186 -12.71 -6.90 -2.45
C MET A 186 -11.76 -6.78 -3.64
N ALA A 187 -10.48 -7.04 -3.45
CA ALA A 187 -9.42 -7.01 -4.47
C ALA A 187 -9.50 -5.75 -5.36
N PRO A 188 -9.19 -4.56 -4.81
CA PRO A 188 -9.26 -3.31 -5.56
C PRO A 188 -8.23 -3.27 -6.68
N LEU A 189 -8.64 -2.78 -7.87
CA LEU A 189 -7.84 -2.81 -9.09
C LEU A 189 -7.41 -1.43 -9.58
N ASP A 190 -8.27 -0.41 -9.46
CA ASP A 190 -7.94 0.94 -9.93
C ASP A 190 -8.68 2.00 -9.10
N ILE A 191 -8.15 3.22 -9.12
CA ILE A 191 -8.75 4.40 -8.51
C ILE A 191 -8.72 5.57 -9.48
N LYS A 192 -9.86 6.21 -9.70
CA LYS A 192 -10.00 7.39 -10.56
C LYS A 192 -10.77 8.50 -9.86
N PHE A 193 -10.22 9.70 -9.89
CA PHE A 193 -10.88 10.90 -9.41
C PHE A 193 -11.70 11.55 -10.52
N ASN A 194 -12.80 12.22 -10.16
CA ASN A 194 -13.47 13.13 -11.08
C ASN A 194 -12.63 14.41 -11.27
N THR A 195 -12.93 15.16 -12.32
CA THR A 195 -12.14 16.33 -12.74
C THR A 195 -12.09 17.46 -11.70
N ASN A 196 -13.03 17.50 -10.76
CA ASN A 196 -13.08 18.52 -9.69
C ASN A 196 -12.62 17.99 -8.33
N GLY A 197 -12.08 16.75 -8.23
CA GLY A 197 -11.51 16.18 -7.00
C GLY A 197 -12.53 15.90 -5.89
N THR A 198 -13.84 15.95 -6.17
CA THR A 198 -14.88 15.77 -5.13
C THR A 198 -15.33 14.33 -4.93
N ALA A 199 -14.97 13.44 -5.84
CA ALA A 199 -15.28 12.02 -5.77
C ALA A 199 -14.17 11.18 -6.42
N ALA A 200 -14.01 9.96 -5.92
CA ALA A 200 -13.19 8.94 -6.54
C ALA A 200 -14.00 7.65 -6.71
N TRP A 201 -13.72 6.92 -7.75
CA TRP A 201 -14.25 5.58 -8.00
C TRP A 201 -13.14 4.57 -7.84
N VAL A 202 -13.43 3.50 -7.15
CA VAL A 202 -12.55 2.34 -7.02
C VAL A 202 -13.22 1.16 -7.68
N THR A 203 -12.53 0.53 -8.63
CA THR A 203 -12.96 -0.73 -9.21
C THR A 203 -12.42 -1.88 -8.39
N MET A 204 -13.25 -2.90 -8.19
CA MET A 204 -12.91 -4.07 -7.39
C MET A 204 -13.30 -5.33 -8.16
N HIS A 205 -12.48 -6.37 -8.04
CA HIS A 205 -12.71 -7.67 -8.70
C HIS A 205 -13.47 -8.63 -7.77
N GLY A 206 -13.19 -8.56 -6.47
CA GLY A 206 -13.53 -9.61 -5.53
C GLY A 206 -12.59 -10.81 -5.69
N SER A 207 -12.30 -11.50 -4.64
CA SER A 207 -11.37 -12.64 -4.71
C SER A 207 -12.04 -13.99 -4.42
N TRP A 208 -13.19 -14.04 -3.74
CA TRP A 208 -13.96 -15.28 -3.44
C TRP A 208 -15.26 -14.99 -2.67
#